data_046c1576dbadf7db948c23efd2c6e9b4
#
_entry.id   046c1576dbadf7db948c23efd2c6e9b4
#
_cell.length_a   1.000
_cell.length_b   1.000
_cell.length_c   1.000
_cell.angle_alpha   90.00
_cell.angle_beta   90.00
_cell.angle_gamma   90.00
#
_symmetry.space_group_name_H-M   'P 1'
#
loop_
_entity.id
_entity.type
_entity.pdbx_description
1 polymer ?
#
loop_
_entity_poly.entity_id
_entity_poly.type
_entity_poly.pdbx_seq_one_letter_code
_entity_poly.pdbx_strand_id
1 'polypeptide(L)'
;MDTNIYEIAFKNGIYDLRTKEFKEGFNDYNYLTSTIDFDYTKPSQEDMDYVKNEVLFKICNANQSHLEYYLRVLGQSLTGDAEMEKALYFMVGIGGNNGITLILEALQDIMPNYVAEIDRKTFEKGYTKAHKHLKNLAGKRIAYVEEMSNKEQDINMLKQLGDGKKIKNEVMYGTDETINVLCKMFFLSNCQANLKVDGGIGNRYRQICHNSSFQPQYKEDNYERLQFKQNRELAGLLKAKYKHSLIQILMDYAYEYTIDNVINIPEEFEEAIKNTLDMNDEVKCWFDDNFEYGDDFKCMKQELEGHLNKPFRDIQTEIQRITNIKYDRFLRNKDKRGGFKGFRIKVECFIE
;
A
#
# COMPACT_ATOMS: atom_id res chain seq x y z
N MET A 1 -1.61 -6.69 26.44
CA MET A 1 -0.59 -7.49 25.77
C MET A 1 -0.08 -6.72 24.59
N ASP A 2 1.18 -6.81 24.25
CA ASP A 2 1.88 -6.02 23.21
C ASP A 2 1.71 -4.50 23.36
N THR A 3 1.89 -4.01 24.56
CA THR A 3 1.71 -2.58 24.89
C THR A 3 2.83 -1.72 24.31
N ASN A 4 4.02 -2.27 24.10
CA ASN A 4 5.14 -1.59 23.45
C ASN A 4 5.25 -2.04 21.97
N ILE A 5 4.69 -1.24 21.10
CA ILE A 5 4.67 -1.52 19.65
C ILE A 5 6.04 -1.35 18.98
N TYR A 6 7.04 -0.78 19.65
CA TYR A 6 8.40 -0.56 19.14
C TYR A 6 9.38 -1.66 19.55
N GLU A 7 8.93 -2.72 20.21
CA GLU A 7 9.76 -3.86 20.58
C GLU A 7 9.56 -5.04 19.64
N ILE A 8 10.67 -5.69 19.28
CA ILE A 8 10.69 -6.95 18.55
C ILE A 8 11.33 -8.01 19.45
N ALA A 9 10.58 -9.05 19.77
CA ALA A 9 11.08 -10.15 20.59
C ALA A 9 11.73 -11.23 19.73
N PHE A 10 12.93 -11.63 20.14
CA PHE A 10 13.65 -12.81 19.66
C PHE A 10 13.67 -13.87 20.75
N LYS A 11 14.06 -15.09 20.44
CA LYS A 11 14.13 -16.19 21.41
C LYS A 11 15.03 -15.91 22.60
N ASN A 12 16.12 -15.14 22.41
CA ASN A 12 17.10 -14.79 23.43
C ASN A 12 16.92 -13.39 24.05
N GLY A 13 15.94 -12.59 23.63
CA GLY A 13 15.74 -11.25 24.20
C GLY A 13 14.91 -10.32 23.33
N ILE A 14 15.01 -9.01 23.59
CA ILE A 14 14.17 -7.99 23.00
C ILE A 14 15.03 -6.90 22.34
N TYR A 15 14.68 -6.53 21.11
CA TYR A 15 15.28 -5.42 20.37
C TYR A 15 14.31 -4.21 20.42
N ASP A 16 14.78 -3.06 20.89
CA ASP A 16 14.04 -1.79 20.84
C ASP A 16 14.36 -1.02 19.57
N LEU A 17 13.35 -0.82 18.72
CA LEU A 17 13.47 -0.13 17.44
C LEU A 17 13.79 1.36 17.57
N ARG A 18 13.58 1.99 18.74
CA ARG A 18 13.83 3.42 18.99
C ARG A 18 15.24 3.71 19.47
N THR A 19 15.94 2.70 19.99
CA THR A 19 17.28 2.86 20.57
C THR A 19 18.35 2.04 19.85
N LYS A 20 17.94 1.07 19.00
CA LYS A 20 18.80 0.04 18.41
C LYS A 20 19.47 -0.86 19.44
N GLU A 21 18.93 -0.95 20.64
CA GLU A 21 19.48 -1.78 21.70
C GLU A 21 18.83 -3.15 21.74
N PHE A 22 19.66 -4.16 21.84
CA PHE A 22 19.21 -5.52 22.14
C PHE A 22 19.47 -5.82 23.63
N LYS A 23 18.45 -6.25 24.34
CA LYS A 23 18.52 -6.66 25.74
C LYS A 23 18.31 -8.18 25.81
N GLU A 24 19.32 -8.88 26.31
CA GLU A 24 19.23 -10.33 26.55
C GLU A 24 18.20 -10.66 27.63
N GLY A 25 17.43 -11.73 27.40
CA GLY A 25 16.43 -12.20 28.33
C GLY A 25 15.14 -11.41 28.30
N PHE A 26 14.23 -11.81 29.19
CA PHE A 26 12.90 -11.22 29.36
C PHE A 26 12.72 -10.84 30.83
N ASN A 27 11.93 -9.84 31.11
CA ASN A 27 11.55 -9.46 32.45
C ASN A 27 10.04 -9.56 32.64
N ASP A 28 9.56 -9.49 33.89
CA ASP A 28 8.15 -9.67 34.26
C ASP A 28 7.21 -8.59 33.67
N TYR A 29 7.75 -7.52 33.08
CA TYR A 29 6.98 -6.43 32.46
C TYR A 29 6.89 -6.53 30.95
N ASN A 30 7.56 -7.52 30.33
CA ASN A 30 7.50 -7.74 28.89
C ASN A 30 6.29 -8.62 28.55
N TYR A 31 5.15 -8.02 28.32
CA TYR A 31 3.92 -8.71 27.89
C TYR A 31 3.85 -8.83 26.38
N LEU A 32 4.83 -9.52 25.78
CA LEU A 32 4.91 -9.74 24.33
C LEU A 32 4.24 -11.08 23.97
N THR A 33 3.33 -11.06 23.00
CA THR A 33 2.63 -12.26 22.53
C THR A 33 3.26 -12.83 21.24
N SER A 34 4.11 -12.06 20.57
CA SER A 34 4.77 -12.43 19.33
C SER A 34 6.28 -12.49 19.53
N THR A 35 6.92 -13.56 19.06
CA THR A 35 8.37 -13.77 19.17
C THR A 35 8.90 -14.34 17.86
N ILE A 36 10.08 -13.91 17.44
CA ILE A 36 10.85 -14.54 16.37
C ILE A 36 11.52 -15.79 16.94
N ASP A 37 11.31 -16.95 16.32
CA ASP A 37 11.72 -18.26 16.86
C ASP A 37 13.20 -18.62 16.57
N PHE A 38 14.08 -17.64 16.74
CA PHE A 38 15.53 -17.85 16.78
C PHE A 38 16.21 -16.75 17.59
N ASP A 39 17.46 -17.00 17.97
CA ASP A 39 18.27 -16.06 18.73
C ASP A 39 18.72 -14.90 17.86
N TYR A 40 18.56 -13.68 18.36
CA TYR A 40 19.15 -12.52 17.71
C TYR A 40 20.68 -12.60 17.73
N THR A 41 21.28 -12.41 16.58
CA THR A 41 22.73 -12.25 16.40
C THR A 41 22.96 -11.11 15.46
N LYS A 42 23.82 -10.17 15.84
CA LYS A 42 24.17 -9.05 14.96
C LYS A 42 24.85 -9.58 13.69
N PRO A 43 24.30 -9.33 12.49
CA PRO A 43 24.87 -9.81 11.25
C PRO A 43 26.18 -9.08 10.90
N SER A 44 26.97 -9.69 10.01
CA SER A 44 28.14 -9.03 9.44
C SER A 44 27.74 -7.91 8.47
N GLN A 45 28.58 -6.89 8.34
CA GLN A 45 28.35 -5.81 7.38
C GLN A 45 28.35 -6.35 5.94
N GLU A 46 29.23 -7.30 5.63
CA GLU A 46 29.30 -7.95 4.31
C GLU A 46 27.97 -8.61 3.92
N ASP A 47 27.34 -9.36 4.84
CA ASP A 47 26.04 -10.00 4.58
C ASP A 47 24.92 -8.96 4.45
N MET A 48 24.95 -7.88 5.22
CA MET A 48 24.01 -6.77 5.09
C MET A 48 24.15 -6.05 3.74
N ASP A 49 25.37 -5.76 3.33
CA ASP A 49 25.68 -5.12 2.05
C ASP A 49 25.26 -6.00 0.87
N TYR A 50 25.47 -7.31 0.96
CA TYR A 50 24.98 -8.25 -0.05
C TYR A 50 23.45 -8.19 -0.17
N VAL A 51 22.72 -8.30 0.95
CA VAL A 51 21.25 -8.26 0.94
C VAL A 51 20.75 -6.92 0.42
N LYS A 52 21.34 -5.80 0.86
CA LYS A 52 20.90 -4.47 0.46
C LYS A 52 21.21 -4.20 -1.03
N ASN A 53 22.43 -4.45 -1.48
CA ASN A 53 22.92 -4.00 -2.79
C ASN A 53 22.70 -5.04 -3.90
N GLU A 54 22.82 -6.34 -3.59
CA GLU A 54 22.70 -7.39 -4.61
C GLU A 54 21.28 -7.96 -4.70
N VAL A 55 20.46 -7.80 -3.65
CA VAL A 55 19.10 -8.33 -3.65
C VAL A 55 18.07 -7.19 -3.71
N LEU A 56 17.98 -6.38 -2.66
CA LEU A 56 16.93 -5.37 -2.53
C LEU A 56 17.06 -4.24 -3.55
N PHE A 57 18.29 -3.77 -3.81
CA PHE A 57 18.53 -2.73 -4.82
C PHE A 57 18.07 -3.15 -6.21
N LYS A 58 18.36 -4.41 -6.61
CA LYS A 58 17.91 -4.94 -7.91
C LYS A 58 16.38 -5.08 -7.96
N ILE A 59 15.72 -5.53 -6.89
CA ILE A 59 14.26 -5.61 -6.79
C ILE A 59 13.64 -4.21 -6.87
N CYS A 60 14.30 -3.20 -6.32
CA CYS A 60 13.88 -1.80 -6.36
C CYS A 60 14.37 -1.06 -7.62
N ASN A 61 14.32 -1.72 -8.78
CA ASN A 61 14.63 -1.14 -10.10
C ASN A 61 16.07 -0.59 -10.21
N ALA A 62 17.01 -1.13 -9.45
CA ALA A 62 18.37 -0.62 -9.35
C ALA A 62 18.44 0.91 -9.14
N ASN A 63 17.48 1.45 -8.39
CA ASN A 63 17.32 2.87 -8.09
C ASN A 63 17.37 3.10 -6.58
N GLN A 64 18.28 4.00 -6.16
CA GLN A 64 18.52 4.28 -4.73
C GLN A 64 17.28 4.91 -4.05
N SER A 65 16.57 5.79 -4.73
CA SER A 65 15.37 6.44 -4.20
C SER A 65 14.23 5.43 -3.98
N HIS A 66 14.07 4.47 -4.92
CA HIS A 66 13.08 3.38 -4.79
C HIS A 66 13.46 2.44 -3.63
N LEU A 67 14.75 2.10 -3.48
CA LEU A 67 15.24 1.28 -2.38
C LEU A 67 14.99 1.94 -1.04
N GLU A 68 15.37 3.22 -0.89
CA GLU A 68 15.15 3.98 0.36
C GLU A 68 13.66 4.05 0.73
N TYR A 69 12.80 4.34 -0.25
CA TYR A 69 11.36 4.36 -0.02
C TYR A 69 10.83 2.99 0.42
N TYR A 70 11.20 1.92 -0.30
CA TYR A 70 10.77 0.55 0.01
C TYR A 70 11.21 0.12 1.40
N LEU A 71 12.46 0.36 1.76
CA LEU A 71 13.00 0.03 3.08
C LEU A 71 12.38 0.88 4.19
N ARG A 72 12.12 2.17 3.94
CA ARG A 72 11.38 3.02 4.88
C ARG A 72 9.97 2.49 5.15
N VAL A 73 9.26 2.09 4.11
CA VAL A 73 7.92 1.52 4.22
C VAL A 73 7.92 0.23 5.04
N LEU A 74 8.84 -0.71 4.73
CA LEU A 74 8.95 -1.95 5.48
C LEU A 74 9.44 -1.72 6.92
N GLY A 75 10.38 -0.81 7.14
CA GLY A 75 10.86 -0.43 8.47
C GLY A 75 9.72 0.17 9.31
N GLN A 76 9.01 1.15 8.78
CA GLN A 76 7.84 1.73 9.43
C GLN A 76 6.80 0.65 9.79
N SER A 77 6.59 -0.33 8.92
CA SER A 77 5.66 -1.42 9.20
C SER A 77 6.06 -2.22 10.44
N LEU A 78 7.36 -2.41 10.70
CA LEU A 78 7.83 -3.12 11.91
C LEU A 78 7.51 -2.38 13.20
N THR A 79 7.38 -1.06 13.20
CA THR A 79 7.08 -0.29 14.42
C THR A 79 5.70 -0.60 14.98
N GLY A 80 4.79 -1.17 14.18
CA GLY A 80 3.39 -1.41 14.59
C GLY A 80 2.56 -0.13 14.72
N ASP A 81 3.10 1.01 14.31
CA ASP A 81 2.42 2.29 14.31
C ASP A 81 1.65 2.49 13.00
N ALA A 82 0.59 1.69 12.83
CA ALA A 82 -0.20 1.72 11.61
C ALA A 82 -1.05 3.01 11.47
N GLU A 83 -1.33 3.71 12.57
CA GLU A 83 -2.20 4.90 12.57
C GLU A 83 -1.49 6.16 12.06
N MET A 84 -0.17 6.28 12.24
CA MET A 84 0.59 7.48 11.86
C MET A 84 0.61 7.70 10.35
N GLU A 85 0.79 6.66 9.57
CA GLU A 85 0.74 6.72 8.10
C GLU A 85 -0.49 5.94 7.60
N LYS A 86 -1.53 6.66 7.22
CA LYS A 86 -2.76 6.04 6.67
C LYS A 86 -2.53 5.59 5.24
N ALA A 87 -1.99 4.41 5.06
CA ALA A 87 -1.59 3.91 3.75
C ALA A 87 -1.99 2.45 3.50
N LEU A 88 -2.26 2.16 2.24
CA LEU A 88 -2.37 0.83 1.64
C LEU A 88 -1.34 0.77 0.52
N TYR A 89 -0.41 -0.16 0.60
CA TYR A 89 0.70 -0.27 -0.33
C TYR A 89 0.39 -1.27 -1.44
N PHE A 90 0.34 -0.81 -2.68
CA PHE A 90 0.16 -1.63 -3.88
C PHE A 90 1.52 -1.82 -4.55
N MET A 91 2.03 -3.04 -4.46
CA MET A 91 3.29 -3.44 -5.08
C MET A 91 2.98 -3.97 -6.48
N VAL A 92 3.30 -3.17 -7.48
CA VAL A 92 2.95 -3.46 -8.88
C VAL A 92 4.21 -3.84 -9.64
N GLY A 93 4.19 -5.02 -10.27
CA GLY A 93 5.31 -5.50 -11.07
C GLY A 93 4.87 -6.03 -12.41
N ILE A 94 5.30 -5.40 -13.50
CA ILE A 94 4.91 -5.79 -14.85
C ILE A 94 5.69 -7.04 -15.27
N GLY A 95 4.97 -8.08 -15.73
CA GLY A 95 5.56 -9.26 -16.40
C GLY A 95 6.00 -10.40 -15.48
N GLY A 96 5.79 -10.33 -14.17
CA GLY A 96 6.17 -11.39 -13.21
C GLY A 96 7.68 -11.55 -13.02
N ASN A 97 8.10 -12.44 -12.09
CA ASN A 97 9.50 -12.67 -11.73
C ASN A 97 10.27 -11.38 -11.38
N ASN A 98 9.63 -10.46 -10.69
CA ASN A 98 10.18 -9.17 -10.28
C ASN A 98 10.73 -9.17 -8.85
N GLY A 99 10.59 -10.29 -8.12
CA GLY A 99 11.12 -10.46 -6.77
C GLY A 99 10.24 -9.90 -5.64
N ILE A 100 9.08 -9.33 -5.95
CA ILE A 100 8.17 -8.73 -4.94
C ILE A 100 7.77 -9.75 -3.88
N THR A 101 7.21 -10.88 -4.30
CA THR A 101 6.72 -11.94 -3.43
C THR A 101 7.87 -12.55 -2.59
N LEU A 102 9.05 -12.68 -3.17
CA LEU A 102 10.22 -13.29 -2.53
C LEU A 102 10.56 -12.68 -1.16
N ILE A 103 10.52 -11.36 -1.05
CA ILE A 103 10.89 -10.67 0.20
C ILE A 103 9.82 -10.85 1.27
N LEU A 104 8.55 -10.73 0.91
CA LEU A 104 7.44 -10.89 1.87
C LEU A 104 7.29 -12.34 2.33
N GLU A 105 7.45 -13.32 1.44
CA GLU A 105 7.51 -14.74 1.80
C GLU A 105 8.71 -15.06 2.69
N ALA A 106 9.89 -14.52 2.38
CA ALA A 106 11.06 -14.69 3.23
C ALA A 106 10.82 -14.11 4.63
N LEU A 107 10.23 -12.92 4.73
CA LEU A 107 9.87 -12.30 6.01
C LEU A 107 8.82 -13.13 6.76
N GLN A 108 7.82 -13.69 6.07
CA GLN A 108 6.81 -14.54 6.69
C GLN A 108 7.43 -15.83 7.27
N ASP A 109 8.36 -16.46 6.57
CA ASP A 109 9.06 -17.65 7.05
C ASP A 109 10.00 -17.36 8.22
N ILE A 110 10.66 -16.19 8.20
CA ILE A 110 11.62 -15.79 9.24
C ILE A 110 10.90 -15.31 10.50
N MET A 111 9.78 -14.58 10.34
CA MET A 111 9.05 -13.95 11.46
C MET A 111 7.53 -14.16 11.34
N PRO A 112 7.05 -15.43 11.38
CA PRO A 112 5.64 -15.78 11.12
C PRO A 112 4.66 -15.14 12.10
N ASN A 113 5.13 -14.76 13.30
CA ASN A 113 4.29 -14.10 14.29
C ASN A 113 4.10 -12.60 13.99
N TYR A 114 4.94 -11.99 13.14
CA TYR A 114 4.87 -10.56 12.75
C TYR A 114 4.37 -10.35 11.34
N VAL A 115 4.46 -11.37 10.46
CA VAL A 115 4.04 -11.27 9.07
C VAL A 115 2.92 -12.25 8.78
N ALA A 116 1.94 -11.88 7.97
CA ALA A 116 0.85 -12.75 7.55
C ALA A 116 0.46 -12.54 6.10
N GLU A 117 0.24 -13.62 5.40
CA GLU A 117 -0.49 -13.64 4.15
C GLU A 117 -2.00 -13.68 4.43
N ILE A 118 -2.78 -12.92 3.69
CA ILE A 118 -4.24 -12.84 3.80
C ILE A 118 -4.86 -13.29 2.48
N ASP A 119 -5.83 -14.19 2.56
CA ASP A 119 -6.58 -14.63 1.38
C ASP A 119 -7.26 -13.44 0.68
N ARG A 120 -7.03 -13.30 -0.63
CA ARG A 120 -7.58 -12.23 -1.47
C ARG A 120 -9.10 -12.08 -1.39
N LYS A 121 -9.82 -13.19 -1.15
CA LYS A 121 -11.29 -13.18 -1.00
C LYS A 121 -11.76 -12.36 0.19
N THR A 122 -10.88 -12.13 1.18
CA THR A 122 -11.19 -11.33 2.38
C THR A 122 -11.67 -9.94 2.02
N PHE A 123 -11.18 -9.40 0.91
CA PHE A 123 -11.47 -8.05 0.45
C PHE A 123 -12.58 -7.98 -0.59
N GLU A 124 -13.15 -9.11 -1.02
CA GLU A 124 -14.28 -9.11 -1.96
C GLU A 124 -15.56 -8.65 -1.25
N LYS A 125 -16.29 -7.73 -1.88
CA LYS A 125 -17.56 -7.20 -1.36
C LYS A 125 -18.57 -8.34 -1.13
N GLY A 126 -19.11 -8.38 0.09
CA GLY A 126 -20.08 -9.41 0.48
C GLY A 126 -19.48 -10.77 0.84
N TYR A 127 -18.17 -10.89 0.97
CA TYR A 127 -17.55 -12.14 1.44
C TYR A 127 -17.80 -12.35 2.94
N THR A 128 -18.60 -13.35 3.28
CA THR A 128 -19.11 -13.56 4.65
C THR A 128 -18.07 -14.09 5.64
N LYS A 129 -16.94 -14.65 5.16
CA LYS A 129 -15.88 -15.19 6.02
C LYS A 129 -14.71 -14.23 6.24
N ALA A 130 -14.81 -12.98 5.78
CA ALA A 130 -13.75 -12.00 5.91
C ALA A 130 -13.26 -11.84 7.36
N HIS A 131 -14.17 -11.72 8.31
CA HIS A 131 -13.85 -11.59 9.73
C HIS A 131 -12.97 -12.73 10.28
N LYS A 132 -13.14 -13.97 9.79
CA LYS A 132 -12.30 -15.08 10.20
C LYS A 132 -10.84 -14.88 9.79
N HIS A 133 -10.61 -14.34 8.59
CA HIS A 133 -9.27 -14.10 8.07
C HIS A 133 -8.62 -12.89 8.77
N LEU A 134 -9.41 -11.87 9.11
CA LEU A 134 -8.91 -10.68 9.81
C LEU A 134 -8.39 -10.98 11.22
N LYS A 135 -8.81 -12.05 11.87
CA LYS A 135 -8.23 -12.52 13.14
C LYS A 135 -6.73 -12.76 13.04
N ASN A 136 -6.26 -13.19 11.88
CA ASN A 136 -4.84 -13.44 11.64
C ASN A 136 -3.99 -12.17 11.66
N LEU A 137 -4.61 -10.97 11.66
CA LEU A 137 -3.90 -9.68 11.76
C LEU A 137 -3.52 -9.31 13.19
N ALA A 138 -4.07 -10.01 14.19
CA ALA A 138 -3.75 -9.71 15.59
C ALA A 138 -2.23 -9.86 15.85
N GLY A 139 -1.59 -8.80 16.34
CA GLY A 139 -0.14 -8.78 16.62
C GLY A 139 0.78 -8.70 15.40
N LYS A 140 0.23 -8.74 14.18
CA LYS A 140 1.04 -8.62 12.96
C LYS A 140 1.51 -7.19 12.73
N ARG A 141 2.64 -7.06 12.04
CA ARG A 141 3.26 -5.79 11.64
C ARG A 141 3.20 -5.58 10.13
N ILE A 142 3.28 -6.68 9.38
CA ILE A 142 3.18 -6.72 7.93
C ILE A 142 2.09 -7.73 7.57
N ALA A 143 1.17 -7.34 6.72
CA ALA A 143 0.22 -8.26 6.12
C ALA A 143 0.19 -8.05 4.61
N TYR A 144 0.15 -9.14 3.84
CA TYR A 144 0.14 -9.03 2.39
C TYR A 144 -0.90 -9.94 1.75
N VAL A 145 -1.29 -9.55 0.55
CA VAL A 145 -2.25 -10.26 -0.29
C VAL A 145 -1.61 -10.50 -1.64
N GLU A 146 -1.53 -11.76 -2.04
CA GLU A 146 -1.13 -12.10 -3.39
C GLU A 146 -2.31 -11.98 -4.35
N GLU A 147 -2.10 -11.24 -5.42
CA GLU A 147 -3.05 -11.05 -6.52
C GLU A 147 -4.47 -10.67 -6.07
N MET A 148 -4.75 -9.38 -5.97
CA MET A 148 -6.12 -8.91 -5.70
C MET A 148 -7.11 -9.51 -6.69
N SER A 149 -8.27 -9.90 -6.18
CA SER A 149 -9.39 -10.37 -6.99
C SER A 149 -9.90 -9.26 -7.93
N ASN A 150 -10.29 -9.63 -9.17
CA ASN A 150 -10.94 -8.72 -10.13
C ASN A 150 -12.39 -8.39 -9.78
N LYS A 151 -12.93 -8.96 -8.69
CA LYS A 151 -14.27 -8.64 -8.20
C LYS A 151 -14.30 -7.30 -7.49
N GLU A 152 -15.51 -6.76 -7.31
CA GLU A 152 -15.71 -5.54 -6.52
C GLU A 152 -15.17 -5.71 -5.10
N GLN A 153 -14.34 -4.78 -4.67
CA GLN A 153 -13.68 -4.81 -3.37
C GLN A 153 -14.52 -4.11 -2.29
N ASP A 154 -14.39 -4.54 -1.04
CA ASP A 154 -14.97 -3.83 0.10
C ASP A 154 -14.12 -2.61 0.47
N ILE A 155 -14.46 -1.47 -0.11
CA ILE A 155 -13.76 -0.20 0.06
C ILE A 155 -13.75 0.26 1.53
N ASN A 156 -14.81 -0.03 2.28
CA ASN A 156 -14.87 0.36 3.70
C ASN A 156 -13.88 -0.45 4.55
N MET A 157 -13.76 -1.74 4.28
CA MET A 157 -12.77 -2.60 4.93
C MET A 157 -11.34 -2.15 4.60
N LEU A 158 -11.04 -1.87 3.34
CA LEU A 158 -9.74 -1.35 2.91
C LEU A 158 -9.39 -0.04 3.63
N LYS A 159 -10.35 0.90 3.75
CA LYS A 159 -10.14 2.16 4.49
C LYS A 159 -9.86 1.93 5.97
N GLN A 160 -10.60 1.03 6.62
CA GLN A 160 -10.39 0.72 8.03
C GLN A 160 -8.99 0.14 8.29
N LEU A 161 -8.53 -0.77 7.41
CA LEU A 161 -7.20 -1.36 7.49
C LEU A 161 -6.11 -0.31 7.21
N GLY A 162 -6.29 0.51 6.18
CA GLY A 162 -5.37 1.60 5.87
C GLY A 162 -5.25 2.65 6.97
N ASP A 163 -6.29 2.82 7.79
CA ASP A 163 -6.26 3.74 8.94
C ASP A 163 -5.58 3.15 10.19
N GLY A 164 -5.25 1.86 10.21
CA GLY A 164 -4.72 1.18 11.39
C GLY A 164 -5.72 1.11 12.56
N LYS A 165 -7.03 1.22 12.25
CA LYS A 165 -8.07 1.29 13.29
C LYS A 165 -8.43 -0.09 13.82
N LYS A 166 -9.02 -0.08 15.02
CA LYS A 166 -9.61 -1.27 15.62
C LYS A 166 -10.74 -1.80 14.76
N ILE A 167 -10.70 -3.10 14.47
CA ILE A 167 -11.75 -3.80 13.74
C ILE A 167 -12.56 -4.63 14.73
N LYS A 168 -13.87 -4.41 14.74
CA LYS A 168 -14.79 -5.29 15.48
C LYS A 168 -14.97 -6.58 14.69
N ASN A 169 -14.71 -7.69 15.33
CA ASN A 169 -14.91 -9.01 14.78
C ASN A 169 -16.11 -9.66 15.47
N GLU A 170 -17.23 -9.71 14.76
CA GLU A 170 -18.44 -10.38 15.23
C GLU A 170 -18.22 -11.89 15.17
N VAL A 171 -18.24 -12.55 16.31
CA VAL A 171 -18.09 -14.00 16.42
C VAL A 171 -19.48 -14.64 16.54
N MET A 172 -19.90 -15.37 15.51
CA MET A 172 -21.16 -16.12 15.55
C MET A 172 -21.12 -17.09 16.72
N TYR A 173 -22.04 -16.92 17.68
CA TYR A 173 -22.12 -17.67 18.95
C TYR A 173 -20.99 -17.42 19.98
N GLY A 174 -20.24 -16.32 19.89
CA GLY A 174 -19.18 -15.92 20.82
C GLY A 174 -19.30 -14.46 21.25
N THR A 175 -18.36 -14.03 22.10
CA THR A 175 -18.22 -12.60 22.44
C THR A 175 -17.48 -11.88 21.31
N ASP A 176 -17.99 -10.71 20.93
CA ASP A 176 -17.35 -9.84 19.95
C ASP A 176 -15.90 -9.53 20.38
N GLU A 177 -14.98 -9.76 19.49
CA GLU A 177 -13.57 -9.46 19.70
C GLU A 177 -13.19 -8.19 18.95
N THR A 178 -12.36 -7.37 19.57
CA THR A 178 -11.79 -6.20 18.92
C THR A 178 -10.32 -6.48 18.59
N ILE A 179 -9.96 -6.39 17.33
CA ILE A 179 -8.59 -6.57 16.84
C ILE A 179 -7.96 -5.19 16.66
N ASN A 180 -6.82 -4.96 17.31
CA ASN A 180 -5.99 -3.81 17.03
C ASN A 180 -5.18 -4.10 15.76
N VAL A 181 -5.36 -3.30 14.72
CA VAL A 181 -4.61 -3.41 13.48
C VAL A 181 -3.30 -2.64 13.65
N LEU A 182 -2.20 -3.37 13.81
CA LEU A 182 -0.85 -2.82 13.93
C LEU A 182 -0.04 -2.96 12.63
N CYS A 183 -0.60 -3.68 11.65
CA CYS A 183 0.10 -4.01 10.42
C CYS A 183 -0.19 -3.01 9.30
N LYS A 184 0.79 -2.83 8.42
CA LYS A 184 0.59 -2.26 7.09
C LYS A 184 0.17 -3.36 6.12
N MET A 185 -0.72 -2.99 5.21
CA MET A 185 -1.26 -3.87 4.18
C MET A 185 -0.52 -3.67 2.86
N PHE A 186 -0.03 -4.77 2.31
CA PHE A 186 0.64 -4.84 1.01
C PHE A 186 -0.18 -5.68 0.05
N PHE A 187 -0.51 -5.13 -1.10
CA PHE A 187 -1.27 -5.80 -2.16
C PHE A 187 -0.35 -6.00 -3.36
N LEU A 188 -0.04 -7.26 -3.65
CA LEU A 188 0.84 -7.62 -4.75
C LEU A 188 0.02 -7.81 -6.02
N SER A 189 0.46 -7.24 -7.12
CA SER A 189 -0.21 -7.38 -8.41
C SER A 189 0.76 -7.32 -9.58
N ASN A 190 0.48 -8.09 -10.63
CA ASN A 190 1.18 -8.02 -11.90
C ASN A 190 0.57 -6.99 -12.87
N CYS A 191 -0.46 -6.30 -12.44
CA CYS A 191 -1.13 -5.23 -13.19
C CYS A 191 -1.55 -4.11 -12.22
N GLN A 192 -1.93 -2.97 -12.78
CA GLN A 192 -2.49 -1.88 -11.98
C GLN A 192 -3.76 -2.34 -11.25
N ALA A 193 -3.93 -1.88 -10.01
CA ALA A 193 -5.08 -2.22 -9.20
C ALA A 193 -6.37 -1.67 -9.82
N ASN A 194 -7.36 -2.54 -10.03
CA ASN A 194 -8.72 -2.14 -10.41
C ASN A 194 -9.51 -1.86 -9.13
N LEU A 195 -9.45 -0.63 -8.64
CA LEU A 195 -10.12 -0.18 -7.43
C LEU A 195 -11.16 0.88 -7.77
N LYS A 196 -12.32 0.76 -7.18
CA LYS A 196 -13.26 1.88 -7.21
C LYS A 196 -12.73 3.01 -6.34
N VAL A 197 -12.17 4.04 -7.00
CA VAL A 197 -11.54 5.17 -6.31
C VAL A 197 -12.58 6.17 -5.86
N ASP A 198 -12.62 6.40 -4.55
CA ASP A 198 -13.20 7.60 -3.97
C ASP A 198 -12.10 8.40 -3.26
N GLY A 199 -12.38 9.65 -2.86
CA GLY A 199 -11.39 10.48 -2.18
C GLY A 199 -10.80 9.85 -0.91
N GLY A 200 -11.51 8.92 -0.28
CA GLY A 200 -11.03 8.20 0.90
C GLY A 200 -9.98 7.14 0.58
N ILE A 201 -10.14 6.40 -0.51
CA ILE A 201 -9.13 5.43 -0.99
C ILE A 201 -7.96 6.18 -1.60
N GLY A 202 -8.21 7.22 -2.41
CA GLY A 202 -7.15 8.02 -3.04
C GLY A 202 -6.12 8.52 -2.03
N ASN A 203 -6.57 9.00 -0.87
CA ASN A 203 -5.67 9.48 0.19
C ASN A 203 -4.81 8.38 0.83
N ARG A 204 -5.20 7.11 0.71
CA ARG A 204 -4.50 5.95 1.32
C ARG A 204 -3.69 5.14 0.32
N TYR A 205 -3.97 5.31 -0.96
CA TYR A 205 -3.32 4.56 -2.01
C TYR A 205 -1.84 4.97 -2.14
N ARG A 206 -0.95 3.98 -2.05
CA ARG A 206 0.47 4.14 -2.30
C ARG A 206 0.89 3.04 -3.27
N GLN A 207 1.63 3.39 -4.30
CA GLN A 207 2.10 2.43 -5.29
C GLN A 207 3.61 2.33 -5.23
N ILE A 208 4.12 1.09 -5.26
CA ILE A 208 5.53 0.77 -5.38
C ILE A 208 5.69 -0.04 -6.66
N CYS A 209 6.40 0.53 -7.64
CA CYS A 209 6.59 -0.10 -8.94
C CYS A 209 7.87 -0.94 -8.95
N HIS A 210 7.74 -2.20 -9.36
CA HIS A 210 8.83 -3.15 -9.48
C HIS A 210 8.96 -3.61 -10.95
N ASN A 211 9.81 -2.95 -11.69
CA ASN A 211 9.99 -3.18 -13.14
C ASN A 211 11.16 -4.12 -13.46
N SER A 212 11.90 -4.55 -12.44
CA SER A 212 12.99 -5.51 -12.59
C SER A 212 12.48 -6.89 -12.99
N SER A 213 13.24 -7.58 -13.83
CA SER A 213 12.93 -8.93 -14.32
C SER A 213 14.07 -9.88 -14.03
N PHE A 214 13.80 -10.97 -13.32
CA PHE A 214 14.75 -12.02 -12.99
C PHE A 214 14.42 -13.29 -13.75
N GLN A 215 15.16 -13.59 -14.82
CA GLN A 215 14.85 -14.71 -15.72
C GLN A 215 16.01 -15.69 -15.83
N PRO A 216 15.73 -17.01 -16.03
CA PRO A 216 16.77 -18.02 -16.19
C PRO A 216 17.66 -17.82 -17.42
N GLN A 217 17.11 -17.18 -18.47
CA GLN A 217 17.82 -16.94 -19.71
C GLN A 217 18.81 -15.78 -19.64
N TYR A 218 18.73 -14.90 -18.66
CA TYR A 218 19.70 -13.83 -18.49
C TYR A 218 21.01 -14.39 -17.94
N LYS A 219 22.08 -14.25 -18.74
CA LYS A 219 23.42 -14.75 -18.37
C LYS A 219 24.16 -13.76 -17.47
N GLU A 220 23.89 -12.47 -17.68
CA GLU A 220 24.54 -11.35 -17.00
C GLU A 220 23.46 -10.32 -16.62
N ASP A 221 23.78 -9.51 -15.63
CA ASP A 221 22.93 -8.41 -15.17
C ASP A 221 23.00 -7.22 -16.15
N ASN A 222 21.85 -6.67 -16.51
CA ASN A 222 21.74 -5.47 -17.33
C ASN A 222 20.90 -4.41 -16.60
N TYR A 223 21.58 -3.44 -16.00
CA TYR A 223 20.98 -2.40 -15.18
C TYR A 223 20.14 -1.39 -16.01
N GLU A 224 20.51 -1.13 -17.28
CA GLU A 224 19.73 -0.23 -18.14
C GLU A 224 18.36 -0.80 -18.50
N ARG A 225 18.27 -2.12 -18.66
CA ARG A 225 17.04 -2.85 -19.01
C ARG A 225 16.33 -3.45 -17.80
N LEU A 226 16.88 -3.29 -16.60
CA LEU A 226 16.42 -3.90 -15.36
C LEU A 226 16.26 -5.43 -15.50
N GLN A 227 17.19 -6.09 -16.19
CA GLN A 227 17.21 -7.52 -16.45
C GLN A 227 18.33 -8.15 -15.62
N PHE A 228 18.00 -9.04 -14.71
CA PHE A 228 18.93 -9.64 -13.79
C PHE A 228 18.93 -11.15 -13.87
N LYS A 229 20.10 -11.74 -13.68
CA LYS A 229 20.25 -13.19 -13.60
C LYS A 229 19.44 -13.72 -12.42
N GLN A 230 18.61 -14.73 -12.68
CA GLN A 230 17.88 -15.40 -11.61
C GLN A 230 18.81 -16.22 -10.72
N ASN A 231 18.74 -16.00 -9.42
CA ASN A 231 19.36 -16.89 -8.42
C ASN A 231 18.27 -17.77 -7.80
N ARG A 232 18.23 -19.06 -8.17
CA ARG A 232 17.22 -20.02 -7.67
C ARG A 232 17.38 -20.37 -6.20
N GLU A 233 18.58 -20.20 -5.63
CA GLU A 233 18.87 -20.50 -4.23
C GLU A 233 18.54 -19.31 -3.31
N LEU A 234 18.26 -18.15 -3.86
CA LEU A 234 18.13 -16.89 -3.11
C LEU A 234 17.05 -16.99 -2.02
N ALA A 235 15.91 -17.60 -2.31
CA ALA A 235 14.84 -17.81 -1.32
C ALA A 235 15.35 -18.59 -0.09
N GLY A 236 16.06 -19.69 -0.33
CA GLY A 236 16.67 -20.48 0.75
C GLY A 236 17.77 -19.73 1.49
N LEU A 237 18.60 -18.97 0.77
CA LEU A 237 19.67 -18.16 1.37
C LEU A 237 19.12 -17.03 2.27
N LEU A 238 18.06 -16.35 1.86
CA LEU A 238 17.41 -15.31 2.66
C LEU A 238 16.86 -15.88 3.98
N LYS A 239 16.27 -17.06 3.95
CA LYS A 239 15.68 -17.72 5.12
C LYS A 239 16.71 -18.37 6.06
N ALA A 240 17.88 -18.70 5.55
CA ALA A 240 18.93 -19.38 6.32
C ALA A 240 20.11 -18.45 6.64
N LYS A 241 20.96 -18.18 5.65
CA LYS A 241 22.19 -17.41 5.82
C LYS A 241 21.91 -15.94 6.14
N TYR A 242 21.02 -15.32 5.39
CA TYR A 242 20.82 -13.87 5.42
C TYR A 242 19.62 -13.40 6.27
N LYS A 243 18.97 -14.29 7.03
CA LYS A 243 17.80 -13.93 7.85
C LYS A 243 18.07 -12.79 8.83
N HIS A 244 19.23 -12.83 9.52
CA HIS A 244 19.60 -11.78 10.45
C HIS A 244 19.86 -10.46 9.74
N SER A 245 20.53 -10.51 8.57
CA SER A 245 20.81 -9.31 7.76
C SER A 245 19.54 -8.67 7.23
N LEU A 246 18.60 -9.45 6.71
CA LEU A 246 17.32 -8.94 6.22
C LEU A 246 16.52 -8.25 7.33
N ILE A 247 16.40 -8.89 8.49
CA ILE A 247 15.67 -8.28 9.62
C ILE A 247 16.43 -7.05 10.15
N GLN A 248 17.76 -7.10 10.28
CA GLN A 248 18.55 -5.98 10.79
C GLN A 248 18.39 -4.74 9.91
N ILE A 249 18.44 -4.91 8.59
CA ILE A 249 18.20 -3.80 7.65
C ILE A 249 16.83 -3.17 7.93
N LEU A 250 15.77 -3.96 8.08
CA LEU A 250 14.45 -3.42 8.36
C LEU A 250 14.35 -2.76 9.74
N MET A 251 15.01 -3.32 10.77
CA MET A 251 15.06 -2.69 12.10
C MET A 251 15.84 -1.38 12.08
N ASP A 252 16.90 -1.27 11.27
CA ASP A 252 17.64 -0.02 11.10
C ASP A 252 16.79 1.06 10.46
N TYR A 253 16.02 0.75 9.42
CA TYR A 253 15.07 1.67 8.80
C TYR A 253 13.87 1.98 9.68
N ALA A 254 13.42 1.04 10.54
CA ALA A 254 12.43 1.31 11.57
C ALA A 254 12.93 2.37 12.56
N TYR A 255 14.16 2.24 13.04
CA TYR A 255 14.80 3.24 13.90
C TYR A 255 14.84 4.62 13.24
N GLU A 256 15.32 4.71 12.00
CA GLU A 256 15.37 5.97 11.27
C GLU A 256 13.97 6.61 11.14
N TYR A 257 12.94 5.80 10.86
CA TYR A 257 11.56 6.27 10.82
C TYR A 257 11.11 6.83 12.18
N THR A 258 11.50 6.21 13.31
CA THR A 258 11.12 6.72 14.63
C THR A 258 11.74 8.06 14.99
N ILE A 259 12.80 8.49 14.27
CA ILE A 259 13.45 9.80 14.48
C ILE A 259 12.67 10.93 13.81
N ASP A 260 12.26 10.74 12.56
CA ASP A 260 11.71 11.82 11.73
C ASP A 260 10.23 11.63 11.32
N ASN A 261 9.73 10.39 11.40
CA ASN A 261 8.38 9.98 10.97
C ASN A 261 8.08 10.35 9.50
N VAL A 262 9.11 10.35 8.64
CA VAL A 262 8.99 10.77 7.23
C VAL A 262 9.16 9.58 6.30
N ILE A 263 8.24 9.48 5.33
CA ILE A 263 8.33 8.56 4.18
C ILE A 263 8.22 9.40 2.91
N ASN A 264 9.36 9.64 2.25
CA ASN A 264 9.39 10.40 1.00
C ASN A 264 9.05 9.49 -0.18
N ILE A 265 7.97 9.79 -0.88
CA ILE A 265 7.56 9.03 -2.06
C ILE A 265 8.42 9.51 -3.25
N PRO A 266 9.07 8.60 -4.01
CA PRO A 266 9.77 8.98 -5.24
C PRO A 266 8.81 9.60 -6.28
N GLU A 267 9.28 10.58 -7.04
CA GLU A 267 8.47 11.32 -8.03
C GLU A 267 7.81 10.37 -9.05
N GLU A 268 8.53 9.36 -9.53
CA GLU A 268 7.98 8.37 -10.45
C GLU A 268 6.83 7.56 -9.83
N PHE A 269 6.87 7.33 -8.53
CA PHE A 269 5.77 6.65 -7.84
C PHE A 269 4.59 7.59 -7.58
N GLU A 270 4.83 8.86 -7.31
CA GLU A 270 3.76 9.87 -7.23
C GLU A 270 3.01 10.00 -8.55
N GLU A 271 3.74 10.03 -9.67
CA GLU A 271 3.14 10.03 -11.00
C GLU A 271 2.34 8.74 -11.29
N ALA A 272 2.91 7.58 -10.96
CA ALA A 272 2.22 6.30 -11.12
C ALA A 272 0.95 6.20 -10.26
N ILE A 273 0.98 6.71 -9.02
CA ILE A 273 -0.18 6.81 -8.12
C ILE A 273 -1.26 7.68 -8.77
N LYS A 274 -0.90 8.88 -9.22
CA LYS A 274 -1.82 9.81 -9.87
C LYS A 274 -2.48 9.18 -11.10
N ASN A 275 -1.69 8.59 -11.99
CA ASN A 275 -2.19 7.94 -13.20
C ASN A 275 -3.16 6.80 -12.88
N THR A 276 -2.83 5.96 -11.89
CA THR A 276 -3.71 4.87 -11.46
C THR A 276 -5.02 5.37 -10.85
N LEU A 277 -4.97 6.40 -10.01
CA LEU A 277 -6.16 6.98 -9.41
C LEU A 277 -7.05 7.65 -10.47
N ASP A 278 -6.44 8.36 -11.42
CA ASP A 278 -7.17 9.01 -12.52
C ASP A 278 -7.88 8.00 -13.42
N MET A 279 -7.22 6.88 -13.77
CA MET A 279 -7.82 5.80 -14.57
C MET A 279 -8.95 5.06 -13.87
N ASN A 280 -8.93 5.00 -12.55
CA ASN A 280 -9.95 4.31 -11.75
C ASN A 280 -11.05 5.25 -11.22
N ASP A 281 -10.98 6.54 -11.52
CA ASP A 281 -12.00 7.52 -11.15
C ASP A 281 -13.09 7.58 -12.22
N GLU A 282 -14.14 6.76 -12.04
CA GLU A 282 -15.27 6.69 -12.99
C GLU A 282 -15.89 8.08 -13.29
N VAL A 283 -15.91 8.96 -12.30
CA VAL A 283 -16.50 10.30 -12.48
C VAL A 283 -15.56 11.19 -13.27
N LYS A 284 -14.24 11.07 -13.03
CA LYS A 284 -13.23 11.80 -13.80
C LYS A 284 -13.20 11.32 -15.26
N CYS A 285 -13.15 10.02 -15.50
CA CYS A 285 -13.19 9.46 -16.85
C CYS A 285 -14.46 9.92 -17.59
N TRP A 286 -15.62 9.79 -16.93
CA TRP A 286 -16.87 10.29 -17.50
C TRP A 286 -16.82 11.80 -17.77
N PHE A 287 -16.22 12.60 -16.88
CA PHE A 287 -16.08 14.04 -17.07
C PHE A 287 -15.17 14.35 -18.26
N ASP A 288 -14.02 13.72 -18.36
CA ASP A 288 -13.05 13.93 -19.43
C ASP A 288 -13.61 13.47 -20.80
N ASP A 289 -14.47 12.44 -20.82
CA ASP A 289 -15.14 11.99 -22.05
C ASP A 289 -16.21 12.96 -22.53
N ASN A 290 -16.95 13.58 -21.61
CA ASN A 290 -18.15 14.36 -21.95
C ASN A 290 -17.98 15.87 -21.90
N PHE A 291 -16.90 16.40 -21.28
CA PHE A 291 -16.69 17.82 -21.12
C PHE A 291 -15.36 18.30 -21.72
N GLU A 292 -15.33 19.57 -22.07
CA GLU A 292 -14.12 20.26 -22.52
C GLU A 292 -13.90 21.55 -21.73
N TYR A 293 -12.62 21.90 -21.50
CA TYR A 293 -12.23 23.09 -20.76
C TYR A 293 -12.09 24.32 -21.65
N GLY A 294 -12.41 25.48 -21.10
CA GLY A 294 -12.21 26.76 -21.76
C GLY A 294 -12.64 27.93 -20.86
N ASP A 295 -11.85 29.01 -20.84
CA ASP A 295 -12.02 30.14 -19.90
C ASP A 295 -13.40 30.79 -19.94
N ASP A 296 -14.03 30.81 -21.11
CA ASP A 296 -15.36 31.40 -21.32
C ASP A 296 -16.51 30.39 -21.26
N PHE A 297 -16.18 29.13 -21.10
CA PHE A 297 -17.18 28.08 -21.08
C PHE A 297 -17.98 28.11 -19.77
N LYS A 298 -19.26 27.75 -19.90
CA LYS A 298 -20.21 27.64 -18.78
C LYS A 298 -20.99 26.35 -18.91
N CYS A 299 -21.06 25.60 -17.82
CA CYS A 299 -21.91 24.43 -17.71
C CYS A 299 -22.97 24.65 -16.62
N MET A 300 -24.23 24.70 -17.01
CA MET A 300 -25.30 25.03 -16.10
C MET A 300 -25.81 23.77 -15.36
N LYS A 301 -26.28 23.95 -14.12
CA LYS A 301 -26.82 22.86 -13.28
C LYS A 301 -27.79 21.95 -14.04
N GLN A 302 -28.72 22.54 -14.79
CA GLN A 302 -29.74 21.82 -15.56
C GLN A 302 -29.16 20.96 -16.69
N GLU A 303 -27.99 21.33 -17.24
CA GLU A 303 -27.29 20.56 -18.26
C GLU A 303 -26.63 19.33 -17.64
N LEU A 304 -26.08 19.49 -16.44
CA LEU A 304 -25.47 18.38 -15.68
C LEU A 304 -26.52 17.35 -15.21
N GLU A 305 -27.65 17.83 -14.73
CA GLU A 305 -28.76 16.95 -14.27
C GLU A 305 -29.30 16.06 -15.39
N GLY A 306 -29.23 16.51 -16.63
CA GLY A 306 -29.68 15.74 -17.79
C GLY A 306 -28.72 14.59 -18.21
N HIS A 307 -27.46 14.67 -17.82
CA HIS A 307 -26.41 13.70 -18.20
C HIS A 307 -26.09 12.64 -17.15
N LEU A 308 -26.41 12.89 -15.88
CA LEU A 308 -26.14 11.96 -14.79
C LEU A 308 -27.44 11.58 -14.09
N ASN A 309 -27.70 10.29 -14.01
CA ASN A 309 -28.83 9.73 -13.24
C ASN A 309 -28.54 9.78 -11.72
N LYS A 310 -27.98 10.91 -11.22
CA LYS A 310 -27.60 11.14 -9.82
C LYS A 310 -28.09 12.51 -9.34
N PRO A 311 -28.36 12.67 -8.03
CA PRO A 311 -28.71 13.97 -7.46
C PRO A 311 -27.62 15.02 -7.72
N PHE A 312 -28.00 16.23 -8.08
CA PHE A 312 -27.04 17.32 -8.38
C PHE A 312 -26.03 17.56 -7.26
N ARG A 313 -26.44 17.40 -6.01
CA ARG A 313 -25.57 17.60 -4.85
C ARG A 313 -24.32 16.71 -4.89
N ASP A 314 -24.50 15.46 -5.29
CA ASP A 314 -23.41 14.46 -5.36
C ASP A 314 -22.50 14.76 -6.55
N ILE A 315 -23.09 15.14 -7.69
CA ILE A 315 -22.39 15.57 -8.89
C ILE A 315 -21.57 16.83 -8.62
N GLN A 316 -22.16 17.84 -7.96
CA GLN A 316 -21.52 19.10 -7.64
C GLN A 316 -20.24 18.88 -6.86
N THR A 317 -20.29 18.04 -5.83
CA THR A 317 -19.13 17.74 -4.97
C THR A 317 -18.01 17.07 -5.77
N GLU A 318 -18.37 16.08 -6.59
CA GLU A 318 -17.40 15.37 -7.43
C GLU A 318 -16.78 16.26 -8.52
N ILE A 319 -17.55 17.08 -9.21
CA ILE A 319 -17.02 18.02 -10.19
C ILE A 319 -16.07 19.02 -9.52
N GLN A 320 -16.41 19.55 -8.34
CA GLN A 320 -15.51 20.45 -7.61
C GLN A 320 -14.21 19.75 -7.21
N ARG A 321 -14.27 18.47 -6.84
CA ARG A 321 -13.09 17.65 -6.52
C ARG A 321 -12.18 17.46 -7.74
N ILE A 322 -12.76 17.10 -8.88
CA ILE A 322 -12.02 16.76 -10.12
C ILE A 322 -11.43 18.02 -10.75
N THR A 323 -12.22 19.09 -10.87
CA THR A 323 -11.86 20.29 -11.64
C THR A 323 -11.23 21.38 -10.80
N ASN A 324 -11.34 21.31 -9.46
CA ASN A 324 -11.06 22.38 -8.52
C ASN A 324 -11.86 23.69 -8.81
N ILE A 325 -12.93 23.60 -9.60
CA ILE A 325 -13.81 24.73 -9.96
C ILE A 325 -15.00 24.76 -9.01
N LYS A 326 -15.21 25.90 -8.34
CA LYS A 326 -16.32 26.06 -7.41
C LYS A 326 -17.62 26.31 -8.15
N TYR A 327 -18.71 25.72 -7.62
CA TYR A 327 -20.06 26.00 -8.09
C TYR A 327 -20.45 27.45 -7.76
N ASP A 328 -20.91 28.17 -8.77
CA ASP A 328 -21.44 29.53 -8.64
C ASP A 328 -22.97 29.54 -8.79
N ARG A 329 -23.68 29.76 -7.69
CA ARG A 329 -25.16 29.86 -7.67
C ARG A 329 -25.70 31.08 -8.41
N PHE A 330 -24.88 32.08 -8.65
CA PHE A 330 -25.25 33.32 -9.35
C PHE A 330 -24.89 33.31 -10.82
N LEU A 331 -24.13 32.33 -11.28
CA LEU A 331 -23.80 32.20 -12.69
C LEU A 331 -25.10 32.13 -13.52
N ARG A 332 -25.12 32.86 -14.63
CA ARG A 332 -26.27 32.93 -15.56
C ARG A 332 -25.84 32.60 -16.98
N ASN A 333 -26.69 31.83 -17.66
CA ASN A 333 -26.60 31.62 -19.09
C ASN A 333 -28.03 31.51 -19.66
N LYS A 334 -28.45 32.54 -20.44
CA LYS A 334 -29.83 32.72 -20.88
C LYS A 334 -30.80 32.66 -19.68
N ASP A 335 -31.75 31.76 -19.70
CA ASP A 335 -32.77 31.58 -18.65
C ASP A 335 -32.31 30.64 -17.51
N LYS A 336 -31.10 30.07 -17.62
CA LYS A 336 -30.56 29.11 -16.62
C LYS A 336 -29.77 29.85 -15.54
N ARG A 337 -29.84 29.36 -14.30
CA ARG A 337 -29.15 29.93 -13.15
C ARG A 337 -28.43 28.86 -12.35
N GLY A 338 -27.22 29.17 -11.95
CA GLY A 338 -26.32 28.29 -11.20
C GLY A 338 -25.59 27.30 -12.10
N GLY A 339 -24.27 27.18 -11.92
CA GLY A 339 -23.43 26.34 -12.74
C GLY A 339 -21.93 26.48 -12.40
N PHE A 340 -21.12 26.06 -13.31
CA PHE A 340 -19.67 26.14 -13.26
C PHE A 340 -19.15 26.98 -14.44
N LYS A 341 -18.09 27.76 -14.22
CA LYS A 341 -17.35 28.46 -15.28
C LYS A 341 -16.02 27.77 -15.50
N GLY A 342 -15.63 27.56 -16.76
CA GLY A 342 -14.34 26.95 -17.11
C GLY A 342 -14.45 25.66 -17.90
N PHE A 343 -15.65 25.12 -18.09
CA PHE A 343 -15.90 23.97 -18.95
C PHE A 343 -17.32 23.94 -19.51
N ARG A 344 -17.54 23.15 -20.55
CA ARG A 344 -18.87 22.87 -21.13
C ARG A 344 -18.96 21.39 -21.56
N ILE A 345 -20.17 20.95 -21.86
CA ILE A 345 -20.43 19.66 -22.51
C ILE A 345 -19.83 19.69 -23.92
N LYS A 346 -19.09 18.63 -24.30
CA LYS A 346 -18.61 18.45 -25.68
C LYS A 346 -19.79 18.42 -26.64
N VAL A 347 -19.72 19.14 -27.70
CA VAL A 347 -20.68 19.04 -28.79
C VAL A 347 -20.29 17.80 -29.58
N GLU A 348 -21.13 16.75 -29.59
CA GLU A 348 -20.96 15.62 -30.49
C GLU A 348 -20.93 16.18 -31.91
N CYS A 349 -19.78 16.09 -32.57
CA CYS A 349 -19.71 16.27 -34.01
C CYS A 349 -20.40 15.05 -34.63
N PHE A 350 -21.66 15.19 -34.98
CA PHE A 350 -22.29 14.28 -35.93
C PHE A 350 -21.51 14.45 -37.25
N ILE A 351 -20.59 13.52 -37.50
CA ILE A 351 -20.04 13.37 -38.85
C ILE A 351 -21.16 12.72 -39.67
N GLU A 352 -21.75 13.49 -40.59
CA GLU A 352 -22.66 13.02 -41.61
C GLU A 352 -21.94 12.01 -42.55
#